data_ba0bddc51d31177dbd66566ebbfadf10
#
_entry.id   ba0bddc51d31177dbd66566ebbfadf10
#
_cell.length_a   1.000
_cell.length_b   1.000
_cell.length_c   1.000
_cell.angle_alpha   90.00
_cell.angle_beta   90.00
_cell.angle_gamma   90.00
#
_symmetry.space_group_name_H-M   'P 1'
#
loop_
_entity.id
_entity.type
_entity.pdbx_description
1 polymer ?
#
loop_
_entity_poly.entity_id
_entity_poly.type
_entity_poly.pdbx_seq_one_letter_code
_entity_poly.pdbx_strand_id
1 'polypeptide(L)'
;EVFLRVEPLPRGAGFEFVDEVKGGTIPGQFLPAVEKGVRQVMAAGAVAGYPMQDVRVTVYDGKHHAVDSKEVAFVAAGKRAFLDAISKADAQVLEPIVELEVSAPEAHMGDISGGLASKRARIHGTDSTRGGEIVVKAQVPLSELDGYAAELKSATAGRGRYALDFSHYEPVPPQVQQRLVESWHPHHEED
;
A
#
# COMPACT_ATOMS: atom_id res chain seq x y z
N GLU A 1 27.89 1.06 11.31
CA GLU A 1 26.53 1.32 11.82
C GLU A 1 25.92 2.53 11.10
N VAL A 2 24.59 2.55 10.97
CA VAL A 2 23.82 3.65 10.39
C VAL A 2 22.60 3.91 11.26
N PHE A 3 22.35 5.18 11.57
CA PHE A 3 21.18 5.62 12.33
C PHE A 3 20.24 6.41 11.43
N LEU A 4 19.00 5.97 11.35
CA LEU A 4 17.97 6.55 10.50
C LEU A 4 16.80 7.06 11.34
N ARG A 5 16.17 8.13 10.84
CA ARG A 5 14.85 8.59 11.24
C ARG A 5 13.91 8.43 10.05
N VAL A 6 12.74 7.86 10.29
CA VAL A 6 11.71 7.66 9.27
C VAL A 6 10.49 8.48 9.64
N GLU A 7 9.95 9.21 8.67
CA GLU A 7 8.80 10.08 8.84
C GLU A 7 7.82 9.88 7.68
N PRO A 8 6.50 9.92 7.92
CA PRO A 8 5.52 9.85 6.85
C PRO A 8 5.52 11.16 6.06
N LEU A 9 5.32 11.04 4.75
CA LEU A 9 5.05 12.15 3.84
C LEU A 9 3.56 12.20 3.49
N PRO A 10 3.06 13.33 3.00
CA PRO A 10 1.73 13.42 2.44
C PRO A 10 1.53 12.38 1.31
N ARG A 11 0.29 11.89 1.17
CA ARG A 11 -0.07 10.91 0.16
C ARG A 11 0.32 11.38 -1.24
N GLY A 12 1.07 10.53 -1.98
CA GLY A 12 1.55 10.83 -3.32
C GLY A 12 2.87 11.60 -3.38
N ALA A 13 3.48 11.94 -2.25
CA ALA A 13 4.77 12.64 -2.21
C ALA A 13 5.97 11.74 -2.57
N GLY A 14 5.80 10.41 -2.49
CA GLY A 14 6.79 9.44 -2.91
C GLY A 14 7.87 9.17 -1.88
N PHE A 15 9.12 9.44 -2.20
CA PHE A 15 10.27 9.14 -1.35
C PHE A 15 11.24 10.33 -1.28
N GLU A 16 11.67 10.66 -0.07
CA GLU A 16 12.72 11.63 0.18
C GLU A 16 13.85 11.00 1.00
N PHE A 17 15.10 11.22 0.58
CA PHE A 17 16.29 10.84 1.34
C PHE A 17 17.04 12.09 1.76
N VAL A 18 17.26 12.25 3.07
CA VAL A 18 17.86 13.45 3.65
C VAL A 18 19.15 13.07 4.39
N ASP A 19 20.21 13.83 4.13
CA ASP A 19 21.49 13.74 4.82
C ASP A 19 21.58 14.83 5.90
N GLU A 20 21.59 14.42 7.17
CA GLU A 20 21.86 15.26 8.33
C GLU A 20 23.12 14.84 9.09
N VAL A 21 23.98 14.02 8.47
CA VAL A 21 25.19 13.51 9.09
C VAL A 21 26.15 14.67 9.41
N LYS A 22 26.60 14.74 10.65
CA LYS A 22 27.54 15.75 11.11
C LYS A 22 28.89 15.11 11.47
N GLY A 23 29.97 15.90 11.29
CA GLY A 23 31.31 15.48 11.70
C GLY A 23 31.92 14.33 10.89
N GLY A 24 31.32 13.96 9.74
CA GLY A 24 31.88 12.92 8.87
C GLY A 24 31.85 11.50 9.46
N THR A 25 30.92 11.23 10.38
CA THR A 25 30.74 9.91 10.99
C THR A 25 30.43 8.83 9.95
N ILE A 26 29.76 9.21 8.84
CA ILE A 26 29.67 8.45 7.62
C ILE A 26 30.29 9.29 6.50
N PRO A 27 31.34 8.80 5.79
CA PRO A 27 31.87 9.50 4.63
C PRO A 27 30.78 9.67 3.55
N GLY A 28 30.67 10.87 2.97
CA GLY A 28 29.62 11.23 2.02
C GLY A 28 29.53 10.28 0.81
N GLN A 29 30.64 9.66 0.41
CA GLN A 29 30.68 8.68 -0.67
C GLN A 29 29.85 7.40 -0.38
N PHE A 30 29.53 7.10 0.89
CA PHE A 30 28.75 5.92 1.28
C PHE A 30 27.25 6.22 1.48
N LEU A 31 26.83 7.46 1.48
CA LEU A 31 25.42 7.83 1.61
C LEU A 31 24.55 7.26 0.47
N PRO A 32 25.02 7.25 -0.80
CA PRO A 32 24.27 6.59 -1.87
C PRO A 32 24.07 5.08 -1.64
N ALA A 33 25.01 4.42 -0.97
CA ALA A 33 24.91 3.00 -0.62
C ALA A 33 23.84 2.77 0.45
N VAL A 34 23.77 3.64 1.46
CA VAL A 34 22.70 3.61 2.47
C VAL A 34 21.34 3.81 1.81
N GLU A 35 21.20 4.82 0.95
CA GLU A 35 19.96 5.09 0.20
C GLU A 35 19.55 3.87 -0.66
N LYS A 36 20.50 3.25 -1.35
CA LYS A 36 20.27 2.04 -2.16
C LYS A 36 19.68 0.91 -1.29
N GLY A 37 20.23 0.69 -0.09
CA GLY A 37 19.71 -0.30 0.86
C GLY A 37 18.28 -0.02 1.28
N VAL A 38 17.98 1.23 1.61
CA VAL A 38 16.62 1.68 1.95
C VAL A 38 15.65 1.45 0.79
N ARG A 39 16.01 1.86 -0.43
CA ARG A 39 15.16 1.68 -1.64
C ARG A 39 14.90 0.22 -1.96
N GLN A 40 15.84 -0.68 -1.73
CA GLN A 40 15.65 -2.12 -1.92
C GLN A 40 14.59 -2.67 -0.96
N VAL A 41 14.61 -2.28 0.31
CA VAL A 41 13.59 -2.68 1.29
C VAL A 41 12.24 -2.07 0.94
N MET A 42 12.19 -0.81 0.53
CA MET A 42 10.94 -0.17 0.09
C MET A 42 10.30 -0.89 -1.10
N ALA A 43 11.10 -1.30 -2.07
CA ALA A 43 10.61 -2.02 -3.25
C ALA A 43 10.11 -3.43 -2.92
N ALA A 44 10.80 -4.15 -2.04
CA ALA A 44 10.42 -5.49 -1.61
C ALA A 44 9.25 -5.50 -0.61
N GLY A 45 9.07 -4.39 0.12
CA GLY A 45 8.12 -4.26 1.21
C GLY A 45 8.66 -4.77 2.54
N ALA A 46 8.35 -4.08 3.63
CA ALA A 46 8.86 -4.42 4.97
C ALA A 46 7.76 -4.95 5.91
N VAL A 47 6.49 -4.88 5.51
CA VAL A 47 5.33 -5.25 6.36
C VAL A 47 4.63 -6.49 5.84
N ALA A 48 4.26 -6.51 4.56
CA ALA A 48 3.51 -7.60 3.95
C ALA A 48 3.89 -7.81 2.46
N GLY A 49 5.11 -7.45 2.07
CA GLY A 49 5.61 -7.66 0.71
C GLY A 49 5.13 -6.64 -0.33
N TYR A 50 4.38 -5.63 0.07
CA TYR A 50 3.93 -4.56 -0.82
C TYR A 50 4.94 -3.41 -0.84
N PRO A 51 5.24 -2.81 -2.01
CA PRO A 51 6.12 -1.65 -2.11
C PRO A 51 5.68 -0.53 -1.18
N MET A 52 6.64 0.11 -0.52
CA MET A 52 6.40 1.23 0.38
C MET A 52 6.53 2.55 -0.36
N GLN A 53 5.77 3.56 0.07
CA GLN A 53 5.80 4.91 -0.48
C GLN A 53 5.41 5.96 0.57
N ASP A 54 5.60 7.22 0.22
CA ASP A 54 5.26 8.37 1.05
C ASP A 54 6.05 8.39 2.36
N VAL A 55 7.37 8.20 2.24
CA VAL A 55 8.31 8.09 3.35
C VAL A 55 9.49 9.01 3.14
N ARG A 56 9.83 9.79 4.19
CA ARG A 56 11.11 10.49 4.30
C ARG A 56 12.04 9.68 5.18
N VAL A 57 13.24 9.44 4.70
CA VAL A 57 14.31 8.78 5.45
C VAL A 57 15.45 9.75 5.64
N THR A 58 15.78 10.04 6.89
CA THR A 58 16.87 10.92 7.27
C THR A 58 17.99 10.11 7.90
N VAL A 59 19.19 10.17 7.32
CA VAL A 59 20.41 9.66 7.94
C VAL A 59 20.98 10.77 8.80
N TYR A 60 21.10 10.55 10.12
CA TYR A 60 21.56 11.60 11.02
C TYR A 60 22.87 11.26 11.74
N ASP A 61 23.25 9.98 11.81
CA ASP A 61 24.50 9.54 12.45
C ASP A 61 24.91 8.15 11.97
N GLY A 62 26.13 7.73 12.30
CA GLY A 62 26.64 6.41 12.02
C GLY A 62 28.05 6.22 12.52
N LYS A 63 28.62 5.05 12.22
CA LYS A 63 30.01 4.72 12.49
C LYS A 63 30.63 4.02 11.30
N HIS A 64 31.83 4.40 10.94
CA HIS A 64 32.62 3.72 9.92
C HIS A 64 34.00 3.30 10.49
N HIS A 65 34.56 2.27 9.89
CA HIS A 65 35.94 1.86 10.15
C HIS A 65 36.77 2.18 8.91
N ALA A 66 37.86 2.95 9.08
CA ALA A 66 38.63 3.44 7.95
C ALA A 66 39.24 2.33 7.06
N VAL A 67 39.45 1.12 7.61
CA VAL A 67 40.09 0.01 6.91
C VAL A 67 39.10 -0.98 6.28
N ASP A 68 37.89 -1.14 6.84
CA ASP A 68 36.93 -2.19 6.47
C ASP A 68 35.59 -1.66 5.89
N SER A 69 35.50 -0.37 5.61
CA SER A 69 34.27 0.21 5.09
C SER A 69 34.17 -0.01 3.59
N LYS A 70 33.24 -0.90 3.21
CA LYS A 70 32.88 -1.19 1.81
C LYS A 70 31.48 -0.71 1.51
N GLU A 71 31.21 -0.34 0.27
CA GLU A 71 29.87 0.06 -0.19
C GLU A 71 28.79 -0.97 0.20
N VAL A 72 29.06 -2.25 -0.01
CA VAL A 72 28.14 -3.35 0.30
C VAL A 72 27.74 -3.39 1.78
N ALA A 73 28.67 -3.05 2.68
CA ALA A 73 28.39 -3.00 4.12
C ALA A 73 27.43 -1.85 4.48
N PHE A 74 27.49 -0.71 3.76
CA PHE A 74 26.56 0.40 3.96
C PHE A 74 25.19 0.13 3.32
N VAL A 75 25.11 -0.60 2.23
CA VAL A 75 23.83 -1.10 1.69
C VAL A 75 23.16 -1.99 2.74
N ALA A 76 23.87 -2.97 3.29
CA ALA A 76 23.33 -3.86 4.32
C ALA A 76 22.97 -3.11 5.62
N ALA A 77 23.78 -2.14 6.05
CA ALA A 77 23.48 -1.31 7.21
C ALA A 77 22.21 -0.45 6.99
N GLY A 78 22.05 0.13 5.81
CA GLY A 78 20.87 0.88 5.43
C GLY A 78 19.59 0.02 5.43
N LYS A 79 19.67 -1.18 4.85
CA LYS A 79 18.57 -2.17 4.91
C LYS A 79 18.13 -2.47 6.34
N ARG A 80 19.09 -2.84 7.21
CA ARG A 80 18.81 -3.22 8.60
C ARG A 80 18.25 -2.06 9.41
N ALA A 81 18.85 -0.87 9.28
CA ALA A 81 18.39 0.31 9.99
C ALA A 81 16.98 0.72 9.58
N PHE A 82 16.66 0.64 8.29
CA PHE A 82 15.33 0.95 7.78
C PHE A 82 14.28 -0.08 8.24
N LEU A 83 14.57 -1.38 8.18
CA LEU A 83 13.70 -2.43 8.70
C LEU A 83 13.43 -2.25 10.20
N ASP A 84 14.45 -1.94 11.01
CA ASP A 84 14.29 -1.67 12.44
C ASP A 84 13.42 -0.43 12.69
N ALA A 85 13.61 0.64 11.93
CA ALA A 85 12.78 1.84 12.03
C ALA A 85 11.30 1.56 11.67
N ILE A 86 11.05 0.83 10.57
CA ILE A 86 9.69 0.48 10.14
C ILE A 86 9.00 -0.43 11.15
N SER A 87 9.71 -1.36 11.78
CA SER A 87 9.12 -2.24 12.80
C SER A 87 8.57 -1.47 14.00
N LYS A 88 9.02 -0.24 14.22
CA LYS A 88 8.62 0.65 15.32
C LYS A 88 7.67 1.77 14.89
N ALA A 89 7.41 1.89 13.59
CA ALA A 89 6.70 3.02 13.00
C ALA A 89 5.20 2.79 12.80
N ASP A 90 4.67 1.63 13.22
CA ASP A 90 3.26 1.25 13.02
C ASP A 90 2.82 1.43 11.55
N ALA A 91 3.65 0.92 10.62
CA ALA A 91 3.40 1.03 9.21
C ALA A 91 2.14 0.26 8.79
N GLN A 92 1.35 0.88 7.90
CA GLN A 92 0.05 0.37 7.50
C GLN A 92 0.06 -0.11 6.05
N VAL A 93 -0.61 -1.25 5.79
CA VAL A 93 -0.91 -1.72 4.44
C VAL A 93 -2.09 -0.93 3.89
N LEU A 94 -1.97 -0.48 2.65
CA LEU A 94 -3.02 0.25 1.93
C LEU A 94 -3.69 -0.66 0.91
N GLU A 95 -4.98 -0.45 0.70
CA GLU A 95 -5.74 -1.10 -0.36
C GLU A 95 -6.33 -0.05 -1.32
N PRO A 96 -6.40 -0.36 -2.63
CA PRO A 96 -7.04 0.52 -3.60
C PRO A 96 -8.56 0.51 -3.40
N ILE A 97 -9.13 1.71 -3.35
CA ILE A 97 -10.57 1.95 -3.36
C ILE A 97 -10.97 2.38 -4.76
N VAL A 98 -12.02 1.78 -5.28
CA VAL A 98 -12.57 2.11 -6.59
C VAL A 98 -13.95 2.74 -6.48
N GLU A 99 -14.27 3.66 -7.38
CA GLU A 99 -15.61 4.09 -7.67
C GLU A 99 -16.27 3.02 -8.56
N LEU A 100 -17.31 2.43 -8.06
CA LEU A 100 -18.10 1.41 -8.75
C LEU A 100 -19.45 1.98 -9.14
N GLU A 101 -19.82 1.87 -10.41
CA GLU A 101 -21.16 2.15 -10.91
C GLU A 101 -21.79 0.86 -11.39
N VAL A 102 -22.92 0.48 -10.80
CA VAL A 102 -23.69 -0.71 -11.20
C VAL A 102 -25.00 -0.29 -11.81
N SER A 103 -25.24 -0.70 -13.05
CA SER A 103 -26.48 -0.46 -13.76
C SER A 103 -27.28 -1.75 -13.93
N ALA A 104 -28.53 -1.75 -13.56
CA ALA A 104 -29.45 -2.90 -13.68
C ALA A 104 -30.91 -2.47 -13.65
N PRO A 105 -31.84 -3.36 -14.01
CA PRO A 105 -33.28 -3.09 -13.80
C PRO A 105 -33.59 -2.85 -12.32
N GLU A 106 -34.47 -1.90 -12.03
CA GLU A 106 -34.85 -1.47 -10.69
C GLU A 106 -35.29 -2.62 -9.77
N ALA A 107 -35.92 -3.66 -10.34
CA ALA A 107 -36.34 -4.85 -9.60
C ALA A 107 -35.19 -5.58 -8.86
N HIS A 108 -33.92 -5.38 -9.25
CA HIS A 108 -32.77 -6.01 -8.67
C HIS A 108 -32.01 -5.11 -7.67
N MET A 109 -32.54 -3.93 -7.35
CA MET A 109 -31.91 -2.97 -6.46
C MET A 109 -31.55 -3.57 -5.08
N GLY A 110 -32.49 -4.34 -4.51
CA GLY A 110 -32.32 -4.97 -3.21
C GLY A 110 -31.12 -5.97 -3.19
N ASP A 111 -31.04 -6.81 -4.21
CA ASP A 111 -29.98 -7.81 -4.35
C ASP A 111 -28.62 -7.14 -4.56
N ILE A 112 -28.56 -6.09 -5.40
CA ILE A 112 -27.32 -5.33 -5.65
C ILE A 112 -26.87 -4.63 -4.38
N SER A 113 -27.75 -3.91 -3.69
CA SER A 113 -27.40 -3.19 -2.48
C SER A 113 -26.98 -4.13 -1.35
N GLY A 114 -27.66 -5.26 -1.19
CA GLY A 114 -27.29 -6.30 -0.22
C GLY A 114 -25.96 -6.96 -0.53
N GLY A 115 -25.71 -7.27 -1.81
CA GLY A 115 -24.42 -7.82 -2.26
C GLY A 115 -23.26 -6.82 -2.02
N LEU A 116 -23.43 -5.55 -2.32
CA LEU A 116 -22.44 -4.52 -2.08
C LEU A 116 -22.17 -4.28 -0.59
N ALA A 117 -23.21 -4.33 0.25
CA ALA A 117 -23.04 -4.19 1.70
C ALA A 117 -22.12 -5.27 2.30
N SER A 118 -22.16 -6.50 1.77
CA SER A 118 -21.27 -7.59 2.20
C SER A 118 -19.83 -7.41 1.76
N LYS A 119 -19.54 -6.48 0.86
CA LYS A 119 -18.23 -6.20 0.23
C LYS A 119 -17.56 -4.94 0.78
N ARG A 120 -17.91 -4.51 1.96
CA ARG A 120 -17.39 -3.26 2.57
C ARG A 120 -17.66 -2.03 1.70
N ALA A 121 -18.66 -2.09 0.82
CA ALA A 121 -19.00 -0.98 -0.06
C ALA A 121 -19.69 0.15 0.71
N ARG A 122 -19.36 1.39 0.33
CA ARG A 122 -20.03 2.60 0.79
C ARG A 122 -20.84 3.17 -0.36
N ILE A 123 -22.14 2.86 -0.39
CA ILE A 123 -23.07 3.39 -1.38
C ILE A 123 -23.29 4.87 -1.08
N HIS A 124 -23.06 5.74 -2.06
CA HIS A 124 -23.21 7.19 -1.92
C HIS A 124 -24.17 7.81 -2.92
N GLY A 125 -24.69 7.02 -3.85
CA GLY A 125 -25.66 7.51 -4.83
C GLY A 125 -26.48 6.38 -5.43
N THR A 126 -27.75 6.70 -5.75
CA THR A 126 -28.62 5.82 -6.52
C THR A 126 -29.48 6.70 -7.43
N ASP A 127 -29.35 6.51 -8.73
CA ASP A 127 -30.08 7.25 -9.75
C ASP A 127 -31.05 6.29 -10.45
N SER A 128 -32.29 6.71 -10.66
CA SER A 128 -33.27 5.97 -11.47
C SER A 128 -33.39 6.62 -12.84
N THR A 129 -33.35 5.81 -13.89
CA THR A 129 -33.57 6.28 -15.25
C THR A 129 -35.03 6.13 -15.68
N ARG A 130 -35.47 6.95 -16.65
CA ARG A 130 -36.86 6.87 -17.18
C ARG A 130 -37.20 5.51 -17.81
N GLY A 131 -36.24 4.65 -18.02
CA GLY A 131 -36.39 3.30 -18.60
C GLY A 131 -36.57 2.17 -17.58
N GLY A 132 -36.68 2.49 -16.27
CA GLY A 132 -36.79 1.47 -15.22
C GLY A 132 -35.45 0.79 -14.90
N GLU A 133 -34.33 1.41 -15.27
CA GLU A 133 -32.99 1.04 -14.82
C GLU A 133 -32.56 1.92 -13.64
N ILE A 134 -31.80 1.35 -12.76
CA ILE A 134 -31.08 2.07 -11.69
C ILE A 134 -29.59 2.07 -11.97
N VAL A 135 -28.92 3.10 -11.44
CA VAL A 135 -27.47 3.19 -11.34
C VAL A 135 -27.12 3.37 -9.88
N VAL A 136 -26.45 2.37 -9.30
CA VAL A 136 -25.94 2.41 -7.93
C VAL A 136 -24.47 2.81 -7.97
N LYS A 137 -24.11 3.86 -7.22
CA LYS A 137 -22.73 4.37 -7.09
C LYS A 137 -22.19 4.06 -5.72
N ALA A 138 -21.02 3.46 -5.66
CA ALA A 138 -20.39 3.07 -4.41
C ALA A 138 -18.86 3.16 -4.48
N GLN A 139 -18.27 3.41 -3.33
CA GLN A 139 -16.83 3.18 -3.12
C GLN A 139 -16.61 1.79 -2.53
N VAL A 140 -15.73 1.00 -3.13
CA VAL A 140 -15.51 -0.39 -2.76
C VAL A 140 -14.02 -0.69 -2.79
N PRO A 141 -13.45 -1.43 -1.81
CA PRO A 141 -12.12 -1.98 -1.96
C PRO A 141 -12.04 -2.93 -3.15
N LEU A 142 -11.05 -2.73 -4.01
CA LEU A 142 -10.91 -3.54 -5.23
C LEU A 142 -10.82 -5.05 -4.93
N SER A 143 -10.20 -5.41 -3.82
CA SER A 143 -10.07 -6.81 -3.36
C SER A 143 -11.41 -7.51 -3.10
N GLU A 144 -12.49 -6.76 -2.83
CA GLU A 144 -13.83 -7.31 -2.59
C GLU A 144 -14.61 -7.61 -3.89
N LEU A 145 -14.09 -7.17 -5.03
CA LEU A 145 -14.74 -7.32 -6.34
C LEU A 145 -14.27 -8.56 -7.11
N ASP A 146 -13.48 -9.43 -6.49
CA ASP A 146 -13.13 -10.70 -7.12
C ASP A 146 -14.39 -11.55 -7.39
N GLY A 147 -14.55 -11.99 -8.63
CA GLY A 147 -15.76 -12.71 -9.05
C GLY A 147 -17.04 -11.90 -9.19
N TYR A 148 -17.01 -10.59 -8.94
CA TYR A 148 -18.22 -9.75 -8.94
C TYR A 148 -18.98 -9.75 -10.26
N ALA A 149 -18.33 -9.88 -11.41
CA ALA A 149 -18.99 -9.97 -12.71
C ALA A 149 -19.98 -11.16 -12.80
N ALA A 150 -19.58 -12.31 -12.28
CA ALA A 150 -20.41 -13.51 -12.26
C ALA A 150 -21.56 -13.37 -11.25
N GLU A 151 -21.27 -12.82 -10.07
CA GLU A 151 -22.27 -12.55 -9.03
C GLU A 151 -23.34 -11.58 -9.54
N LEU A 152 -22.96 -10.47 -10.14
CA LEU A 152 -23.89 -9.48 -10.69
C LEU A 152 -24.76 -10.08 -11.81
N LYS A 153 -24.17 -10.87 -12.71
CA LYS A 153 -24.94 -11.57 -13.77
C LYS A 153 -25.97 -12.53 -13.18
N SER A 154 -25.58 -13.28 -12.16
CA SER A 154 -26.49 -14.19 -11.46
C SER A 154 -27.65 -13.44 -10.79
N ALA A 155 -27.33 -12.38 -10.03
CA ALA A 155 -28.32 -11.56 -9.32
C ALA A 155 -29.29 -10.82 -10.23
N THR A 156 -28.92 -10.53 -11.48
CA THR A 156 -29.71 -9.69 -12.40
C THR A 156 -30.20 -10.42 -13.65
N ALA A 157 -30.15 -11.75 -13.64
CA ALA A 157 -30.45 -12.59 -14.81
C ALA A 157 -29.69 -12.14 -16.09
N GLY A 158 -28.41 -11.79 -15.92
CA GLY A 158 -27.54 -11.37 -17.01
C GLY A 158 -27.68 -9.92 -17.45
N ARG A 159 -28.58 -9.14 -16.87
CA ARG A 159 -28.88 -7.76 -17.30
C ARG A 159 -28.03 -6.70 -16.60
N GLY A 160 -27.39 -7.02 -15.48
CA GLY A 160 -26.53 -6.10 -14.77
C GLY A 160 -25.20 -5.89 -15.48
N ARG A 161 -24.74 -4.66 -15.45
CA ARG A 161 -23.41 -4.24 -15.92
C ARG A 161 -22.78 -3.32 -14.90
N TYR A 162 -21.45 -3.28 -14.86
CA TYR A 162 -20.74 -2.36 -13.98
C TYR A 162 -19.52 -1.76 -14.68
N ALA A 163 -19.14 -0.60 -14.19
CA ALA A 163 -17.88 0.04 -14.50
C ALA A 163 -17.17 0.40 -13.19
N LEU A 164 -15.86 0.46 -13.20
CA LEU A 164 -15.06 0.88 -12.07
C LEU A 164 -13.89 1.77 -12.50
N ASP A 165 -13.59 2.76 -11.67
CA ASP A 165 -12.45 3.65 -11.80
C ASP A 165 -11.68 3.69 -10.48
N PHE A 166 -10.37 3.83 -10.56
CA PHE A 166 -9.55 4.01 -9.36
C PHE A 166 -9.89 5.35 -8.69
N SER A 167 -10.09 5.32 -7.38
CA SER A 167 -10.34 6.52 -6.59
C SER A 167 -9.11 6.93 -5.77
N HIS A 168 -8.75 6.13 -4.78
CA HIS A 168 -7.65 6.42 -3.84
C HIS A 168 -7.23 5.16 -3.09
N TYR A 169 -6.20 5.30 -2.23
CA TYR A 169 -5.81 4.26 -1.29
C TYR A 169 -6.30 4.57 0.12
N GLU A 170 -6.74 3.54 0.84
CA GLU A 170 -7.09 3.59 2.27
C GLU A 170 -6.35 2.50 3.04
N PRO A 171 -6.07 2.70 4.35
CA PRO A 171 -5.57 1.62 5.19
C PRO A 171 -6.53 0.44 5.21
N VAL A 172 -5.99 -0.77 5.10
CA VAL A 172 -6.80 -1.98 5.30
C VAL A 172 -7.27 -2.08 6.76
N PRO A 173 -8.41 -2.75 7.03
CA PRO A 173 -8.82 -3.05 8.39
C PRO A 173 -7.73 -3.83 9.15
N PRO A 174 -7.55 -3.61 10.47
CA PRO A 174 -6.49 -4.26 11.25
C PRO A 174 -6.45 -5.78 11.12
N GLN A 175 -7.61 -6.43 11.07
CA GLN A 175 -7.72 -7.89 10.90
C GLN A 175 -7.25 -8.36 9.51
N VAL A 176 -7.43 -7.53 8.48
CA VAL A 176 -6.93 -7.81 7.14
C VAL A 176 -5.42 -7.66 7.12
N GLN A 177 -4.89 -6.59 7.71
CA GLN A 177 -3.44 -6.37 7.83
C GLN A 177 -2.77 -7.53 8.55
N GLN A 178 -3.31 -7.97 9.68
CA GLN A 178 -2.76 -9.10 10.43
C GLN A 178 -2.64 -10.34 9.55
N ARG A 179 -3.70 -10.71 8.82
CA ARG A 179 -3.67 -11.86 7.91
C ARG A 179 -2.64 -11.72 6.79
N LEU A 180 -2.50 -10.53 6.23
CA LEU A 180 -1.51 -10.24 5.19
C LEU A 180 -0.08 -10.38 5.72
N VAL A 181 0.19 -9.89 6.93
CA VAL A 181 1.48 -10.02 7.59
C VAL A 181 1.79 -11.49 7.91
N GLU A 182 0.84 -12.23 8.46
CA GLU A 182 1.00 -13.66 8.80
C GLU A 182 1.22 -14.53 7.56
N SER A 183 0.62 -14.18 6.44
CA SER A 183 0.80 -14.91 5.17
C SER A 183 2.06 -14.56 4.41
N TRP A 184 2.70 -13.44 4.77
CA TRP A 184 3.90 -12.98 4.10
C TRP A 184 5.15 -13.59 4.72
N HIS A 185 5.94 -14.27 3.90
CA HIS A 185 7.25 -14.76 4.26
C HIS A 185 8.29 -14.00 3.45
N PRO A 186 9.14 -13.16 4.08
CA PRO A 186 10.22 -12.51 3.37
C PRO A 186 11.09 -13.57 2.68
N HIS A 187 11.34 -13.39 1.38
CA HIS A 187 12.38 -14.14 0.73
C HIS A 187 13.71 -13.73 1.38
N HIS A 188 14.29 -14.61 2.19
CA HIS A 188 15.68 -14.48 2.56
C HIS A 188 16.47 -14.73 1.28
N GLU A 189 17.00 -13.66 0.68
CA GLU A 189 18.12 -13.83 -0.24
C GLU A 189 19.26 -14.41 0.63
N GLU A 190 19.52 -15.69 0.44
CA GLU A 190 20.74 -16.32 0.95
C GLU A 190 21.90 -15.56 0.34
N ASP A 191 22.77 -15.04 1.21
CA ASP A 191 24.02 -14.35 0.89
C ASP A 191 25.01 -15.25 0.11
#